data_bceb9bea52e5f367449b67cb554cede0
#
_entry.id   bceb9bea52e5f367449b67cb554cede0
#
_cell.length_a   1.000
_cell.length_b   1.000
_cell.length_c   1.000
_cell.angle_alpha   90.00
_cell.angle_beta   90.00
_cell.angle_gamma   90.00
#
_symmetry.space_group_name_H-M   'P 1'
#
loop_
_entity.id
_entity.type
_entity.pdbx_description
1 polymer ?
#
loop_
_entity_poly.entity_id
_entity_poly.type
_entity_poly.pdbx_seq_one_letter_code
_entity_poly.pdbx_strand_id
1 'polypeptide(L)'
;TLISADWPGAAARRLSEALPGKPLAFVCAGACANVNPPGVGVAPRQMQEWGQRVAETVLPAFASPAPQPEADGNAPLQVTARTITLPGEEWGAADVQRYTETCLADPAGQAEFGHLFRVAAETWQTTLLERLRRGEPLSLQAELGAIRMGPFLLLTVNAEIFSRFTALAGTDAPCPVYTVSCANGMV
;
A
#
# COMPACT_ATOMS: atom_id res chain seq x y z
N THR A 1 13.80 -16.51 9.57
CA THR A 1 12.77 -15.51 9.20
C THR A 1 11.44 -16.00 9.74
N LEU A 2 10.73 -15.19 10.52
CA LEU A 2 9.41 -15.51 11.04
C LEU A 2 8.36 -14.88 10.14
N ILE A 3 7.29 -15.62 9.83
CA ILE A 3 6.08 -15.06 9.22
C ILE A 3 5.30 -14.39 10.34
N SER A 4 4.99 -13.12 10.19
CA SER A 4 4.29 -12.31 11.19
C SER A 4 3.29 -11.39 10.52
N ALA A 5 2.20 -11.08 11.23
CA ALA A 5 1.26 -10.03 10.82
C ALA A 5 1.80 -8.62 11.15
N ASP A 6 3.01 -8.52 11.69
CA ASP A 6 3.72 -7.30 11.98
C ASP A 6 2.90 -6.28 12.81
N TRP A 7 3.22 -4.99 12.72
CA TRP A 7 2.49 -3.93 13.42
C TRP A 7 1.00 -3.83 13.02
N PRO A 8 0.58 -4.10 11.75
CA PRO A 8 -0.84 -4.11 11.40
C PRO A 8 -1.64 -5.15 12.20
N GLY A 9 -1.08 -6.35 12.35
CA GLY A 9 -1.73 -7.40 13.15
C GLY A 9 -1.79 -7.07 14.64
N ALA A 10 -0.77 -6.39 15.18
CA ALA A 10 -0.78 -5.90 16.57
C ALA A 10 -1.85 -4.81 16.75
N ALA A 11 -1.99 -3.89 15.80
CA ALA A 11 -3.02 -2.86 15.81
C ALA A 11 -4.43 -3.45 15.74
N ALA A 12 -4.67 -4.36 14.79
CA ALA A 12 -5.97 -5.02 14.62
C ALA A 12 -6.40 -5.77 15.89
N ARG A 13 -5.49 -6.53 16.49
CA ARG A 13 -5.74 -7.26 17.73
C ARG A 13 -6.10 -6.32 18.89
N ARG A 14 -5.31 -5.26 19.07
CA ARG A 14 -5.55 -4.26 20.13
C ARG A 14 -6.89 -3.54 19.96
N LEU A 15 -7.26 -3.19 18.72
CA LEU A 15 -8.58 -2.60 18.43
C LEU A 15 -9.71 -3.56 18.75
N SER A 16 -9.62 -4.80 18.29
CA SER A 16 -10.61 -5.83 18.56
C SER A 16 -10.81 -6.07 20.07
N GLU A 17 -9.72 -6.13 20.85
CA GLU A 17 -9.77 -6.35 22.30
C GLU A 17 -10.37 -5.16 23.07
N ALA A 18 -10.14 -3.94 22.60
CA ALA A 18 -10.55 -2.71 23.29
C ALA A 18 -12.00 -2.30 22.98
N LEU A 19 -12.55 -2.72 21.86
CA LEU A 19 -13.90 -2.33 21.45
C LEU A 19 -14.97 -3.27 22.03
N PRO A 20 -16.15 -2.74 22.41
CA PRO A 20 -17.26 -3.56 22.89
C PRO A 20 -17.66 -4.63 21.84
N GLY A 21 -17.95 -5.84 22.33
CA GLY A 21 -18.31 -6.94 21.45
C GLY A 21 -17.15 -7.57 20.69
N LYS A 22 -15.93 -7.09 20.89
CA LYS A 22 -14.70 -7.60 20.26
C LYS A 22 -14.85 -7.79 18.74
N PRO A 23 -15.17 -6.72 18.00
CA PRO A 23 -15.36 -6.83 16.55
C PRO A 23 -14.09 -7.27 15.86
N LEU A 24 -14.24 -7.90 14.69
CA LEU A 24 -13.10 -8.19 13.83
C LEU A 24 -12.57 -6.87 13.26
N ALA A 25 -11.30 -6.57 13.52
CA ALA A 25 -10.63 -5.40 12.99
C ALA A 25 -9.69 -5.78 11.84
N PHE A 26 -9.73 -5.00 10.78
CA PHE A 26 -8.82 -5.12 9.64
C PHE A 26 -7.98 -3.87 9.52
N VAL A 27 -6.70 -4.04 9.18
CA VAL A 27 -5.80 -2.96 8.83
C VAL A 27 -5.39 -3.18 7.38
N CYS A 28 -5.77 -2.25 6.51
CA CYS A 28 -5.40 -2.25 5.11
C CYS A 28 -4.32 -1.19 4.86
N ALA A 29 -3.39 -1.46 3.96
CA ALA A 29 -2.44 -0.46 3.50
C ALA A 29 -3.18 0.62 2.72
N GLY A 30 -3.10 1.86 3.17
CA GLY A 30 -3.55 3.02 2.41
C GLY A 30 -2.54 3.38 1.31
N ALA A 31 -2.51 4.64 0.88
CA ALA A 31 -1.48 5.13 -0.04
C ALA A 31 -0.12 5.16 0.67
N CYS A 32 0.67 4.11 0.49
CA CYS A 32 1.85 3.81 1.29
C CYS A 32 3.19 4.09 0.59
N ALA A 33 3.22 4.37 -0.72
CA ALA A 33 4.47 4.48 -1.49
C ALA A 33 5.46 5.55 -0.97
N ASN A 34 4.99 6.57 -0.28
CA ASN A 34 5.81 7.62 0.33
C ASN A 34 5.62 7.71 1.86
N VAL A 35 5.13 6.64 2.49
CA VAL A 35 4.90 6.58 3.94
C VAL A 35 5.56 5.31 4.48
N ASN A 36 6.59 5.47 5.26
CA ASN A 36 7.30 4.36 5.88
C ASN A 36 7.23 4.44 7.41
N PRO A 37 7.29 3.30 8.10
CA PRO A 37 7.51 3.31 9.54
C PRO A 37 8.89 3.92 9.86
N PRO A 38 9.11 4.38 11.11
CA PRO A 38 10.35 5.06 11.50
C PRO A 38 11.61 4.17 11.50
N GLY A 39 11.52 2.93 11.04
CA GLY A 39 12.66 2.03 10.89
C GLY A 39 12.27 0.73 10.21
N VAL A 40 13.27 0.07 9.60
CA VAL A 40 13.16 -1.25 8.99
C VAL A 40 14.03 -2.26 9.77
N GLY A 41 13.70 -3.54 9.67
CA GLY A 41 14.47 -4.59 10.35
C GLY A 41 14.44 -4.53 11.88
N VAL A 42 13.42 -3.91 12.45
CA VAL A 42 13.28 -3.72 13.89
C VAL A 42 12.88 -5.00 14.61
N ALA A 43 13.12 -5.04 15.93
CA ALA A 43 12.76 -6.20 16.74
C ALA A 43 11.24 -6.39 16.80
N PRO A 44 10.73 -7.65 16.92
CA PRO A 44 9.30 -7.94 16.99
C PRO A 44 8.56 -7.18 18.10
N ARG A 45 9.21 -6.89 19.21
CA ARG A 45 8.66 -6.07 20.29
C ARG A 45 8.32 -4.66 19.82
N GLN A 46 9.19 -4.04 19.05
CA GLN A 46 8.99 -2.68 18.53
C GLN A 46 7.83 -2.62 17.52
N MET A 47 7.67 -3.65 16.70
CA MET A 47 6.50 -3.78 15.80
C MET A 47 5.20 -3.84 16.60
N GLN A 48 5.18 -4.58 17.72
CA GLN A 48 4.01 -4.63 18.61
C GLN A 48 3.73 -3.26 19.26
N GLU A 49 4.75 -2.56 19.72
CA GLU A 49 4.62 -1.21 20.28
C GLU A 49 4.06 -0.21 19.25
N TRP A 50 4.49 -0.29 18.00
CA TRP A 50 3.93 0.53 16.92
C TRP A 50 2.47 0.23 16.65
N GLY A 51 2.11 -1.05 16.56
CA GLY A 51 0.71 -1.45 16.38
C GLY A 51 -0.19 -1.00 17.52
N GLN A 52 0.28 -1.10 18.76
CA GLN A 52 -0.45 -0.59 19.93
C GLN A 52 -0.65 0.91 19.86
N ARG A 53 0.38 1.68 19.52
CA ARG A 53 0.30 3.15 19.36
C ARG A 53 -0.69 3.55 18.27
N VAL A 54 -0.69 2.86 17.13
CA VAL A 54 -1.68 3.09 16.06
C VAL A 54 -3.10 2.83 16.58
N ALA A 55 -3.33 1.71 17.26
CA ALA A 55 -4.63 1.39 17.83
C ALA A 55 -5.07 2.44 18.86
N GLU A 56 -4.20 2.85 19.76
CA GLU A 56 -4.49 3.86 20.79
C GLU A 56 -4.80 5.24 20.18
N THR A 57 -4.19 5.57 19.06
CA THR A 57 -4.48 6.81 18.32
C THR A 57 -5.87 6.77 17.66
N VAL A 58 -6.29 5.60 17.20
CA VAL A 58 -7.57 5.42 16.50
C VAL A 58 -8.76 5.19 17.45
N LEU A 59 -8.53 4.52 18.59
CA LEU A 59 -9.58 4.17 19.56
C LEU A 59 -10.48 5.35 19.99
N PRO A 60 -9.99 6.58 20.22
CA PRO A 60 -10.85 7.71 20.59
C PRO A 60 -11.90 8.06 19.53
N ALA A 61 -11.63 7.77 18.25
CA ALA A 61 -12.61 8.00 17.19
C ALA A 61 -13.85 7.09 17.31
N PHE A 62 -13.72 5.92 17.94
CA PHE A 62 -14.85 5.02 18.20
C PHE A 62 -15.65 5.42 19.47
N ALA A 63 -15.08 6.22 20.35
CA ALA A 63 -15.76 6.73 21.54
C ALA A 63 -16.66 7.94 21.22
N SER A 64 -16.38 8.69 20.17
CA SER A 64 -17.25 9.73 19.64
C SER A 64 -18.09 9.13 18.53
N PRO A 65 -19.41 8.97 18.72
CA PRO A 65 -20.25 8.59 17.60
C PRO A 65 -20.20 9.73 16.59
N ALA A 66 -19.34 9.59 15.57
CA ALA A 66 -19.54 10.35 14.35
C ALA A 66 -21.00 10.12 13.92
N PRO A 67 -21.73 11.15 13.41
CA PRO A 67 -23.04 10.91 12.85
C PRO A 67 -22.88 9.73 11.88
N GLN A 68 -23.40 8.58 12.28
CA GLN A 68 -23.44 7.45 11.37
C GLN A 68 -24.36 7.93 10.26
N PRO A 69 -23.88 8.07 9.02
CA PRO A 69 -24.80 8.24 7.92
C PRO A 69 -25.79 7.11 8.09
N GLU A 70 -27.08 7.41 8.10
CA GLU A 70 -28.11 6.38 8.22
C GLU A 70 -27.75 5.30 7.20
N ALA A 71 -27.14 4.26 7.71
CA ALA A 71 -26.90 3.09 6.91
C ALA A 71 -28.29 2.53 6.67
N ASP A 72 -28.88 2.91 5.54
CA ASP A 72 -29.99 2.15 5.01
C ASP A 72 -29.49 0.71 4.93
N GLY A 73 -29.92 -0.14 5.87
CA GLY A 73 -29.45 -1.52 5.98
C GLY A 73 -29.65 -2.33 4.69
N ASN A 74 -30.26 -1.72 3.70
CA ASN A 74 -30.50 -2.21 2.36
C ASN A 74 -29.60 -1.57 1.29
N ALA A 75 -28.65 -0.70 1.66
CA ALA A 75 -27.74 -0.12 0.66
C ALA A 75 -26.93 -1.25 -0.01
N PRO A 76 -27.09 -1.47 -1.31
CA PRO A 76 -26.45 -2.60 -1.98
C PRO A 76 -24.92 -2.42 -1.95
N LEU A 77 -24.21 -3.51 -1.68
CA LEU A 77 -22.78 -3.57 -1.95
C LEU A 77 -22.57 -3.49 -3.47
N GLN A 78 -21.84 -2.47 -3.91
CA GLN A 78 -21.50 -2.32 -5.33
C GLN A 78 -20.01 -2.51 -5.50
N VAL A 79 -19.62 -3.36 -6.46
CA VAL A 79 -18.23 -3.65 -6.76
C VAL A 79 -18.00 -3.49 -8.25
N THR A 80 -16.96 -2.80 -8.62
CA THR A 80 -16.49 -2.71 -10.01
C THR A 80 -14.95 -2.75 -10.03
N ALA A 81 -14.39 -3.26 -11.12
CA ALA A 81 -12.97 -3.23 -11.36
C ALA A 81 -12.68 -2.89 -12.82
N ARG A 82 -11.54 -2.28 -13.05
CA ARG A 82 -11.05 -1.90 -14.37
C ARG A 82 -9.54 -2.02 -14.43
N THR A 83 -9.04 -2.67 -15.47
CA THR A 83 -7.61 -2.66 -15.78
C THR A 83 -7.28 -1.44 -16.62
N ILE A 84 -6.23 -0.75 -16.26
CA ILE A 84 -5.65 0.35 -17.04
C ILE A 84 -4.21 0.01 -17.41
N THR A 85 -3.78 0.49 -18.55
CA THR A 85 -2.37 0.41 -18.96
C THR A 85 -1.68 1.70 -18.53
N LEU A 86 -0.70 1.59 -17.67
CA LEU A 86 0.20 2.69 -17.32
C LEU A 86 1.36 2.68 -18.31
N PRO A 87 1.61 3.78 -19.03
CA PRO A 87 2.77 3.85 -19.90
C PRO A 87 4.03 3.74 -19.06
N GLY A 88 4.97 2.91 -19.50
CA GLY A 88 6.32 2.89 -18.93
C GLY A 88 7.16 4.05 -19.45
N GLU A 89 8.26 4.31 -18.80
CA GLU A 89 9.27 5.22 -19.33
C GLU A 89 9.94 4.62 -20.57
N GLU A 90 10.34 5.46 -21.51
CA GLU A 90 11.10 5.05 -22.69
C GLU A 90 12.57 4.86 -22.29
N TRP A 91 12.89 3.68 -21.80
CA TRP A 91 14.24 3.30 -21.40
C TRP A 91 14.95 2.56 -22.53
N GLY A 92 16.20 2.97 -22.84
CA GLY A 92 17.12 2.18 -23.61
C GLY A 92 18.02 1.31 -22.72
N ALA A 93 18.73 0.35 -23.30
CA ALA A 93 19.62 -0.53 -22.54
C ALA A 93 20.72 0.26 -21.78
N ALA A 94 21.23 1.35 -22.37
CA ALA A 94 22.21 2.21 -21.73
C ALA A 94 21.64 2.95 -20.52
N ASP A 95 20.36 3.33 -20.56
CA ASP A 95 19.69 4.00 -19.45
C ASP A 95 19.51 3.04 -18.26
N VAL A 96 19.09 1.81 -18.55
CA VAL A 96 18.96 0.74 -17.54
C VAL A 96 20.31 0.48 -16.86
N GLN A 97 21.38 0.37 -17.61
CA GLN A 97 22.72 0.15 -17.07
C GLN A 97 23.15 1.31 -16.17
N ARG A 98 23.07 2.53 -16.68
CA ARG A 98 23.45 3.74 -15.94
C ARG A 98 22.65 3.90 -14.64
N TYR A 99 21.34 3.63 -14.68
CA TYR A 99 20.51 3.71 -13.49
C TYR A 99 20.91 2.66 -12.46
N THR A 100 21.15 1.42 -12.89
CA THR A 100 21.61 0.36 -12.00
C THR A 100 22.95 0.71 -11.33
N GLU A 101 23.90 1.23 -12.09
CA GLU A 101 25.20 1.68 -11.57
C GLU A 101 25.00 2.79 -10.53
N THR A 102 24.11 3.74 -10.79
CA THR A 102 23.77 4.81 -9.85
C THR A 102 23.17 4.25 -8.55
N CYS A 103 22.21 3.32 -8.65
CA CYS A 103 21.65 2.64 -7.49
C CYS A 103 22.72 1.88 -6.69
N LEU A 104 23.56 1.12 -7.37
CA LEU A 104 24.62 0.34 -6.70
C LEU A 104 25.72 1.21 -6.07
N ALA A 105 25.89 2.44 -6.53
CA ALA A 105 26.81 3.41 -5.95
C ALA A 105 26.20 4.19 -4.76
N ASP A 106 24.89 4.08 -4.53
CA ASP A 106 24.23 4.79 -3.42
C ASP A 106 24.58 4.18 -2.06
N PRO A 107 25.36 4.88 -1.22
CA PRO A 107 25.75 4.38 0.08
C PRO A 107 24.58 4.29 1.06
N ALA A 108 23.54 5.11 0.89
CA ALA A 108 22.36 5.10 1.77
C ALA A 108 21.53 3.84 1.54
N GLY A 109 21.23 3.48 0.28
CA GLY A 109 20.55 2.25 -0.04
C GLY A 109 21.32 0.99 0.39
N GLN A 110 22.65 1.02 0.24
CA GLN A 110 23.48 -0.09 0.69
C GLN A 110 23.54 -0.21 2.23
N ALA A 111 23.54 0.91 2.95
CA ALA A 111 23.55 0.91 4.42
C ALA A 111 22.21 0.42 4.99
N GLU A 112 21.10 0.78 4.36
CA GLU A 112 19.75 0.44 4.83
C GLU A 112 19.35 -1.00 4.49
N PHE A 113 19.59 -1.46 3.25
CA PHE A 113 19.11 -2.74 2.74
C PHE A 113 20.23 -3.77 2.45
N GLY A 114 21.49 -3.33 2.47
CA GLY A 114 22.66 -4.19 2.31
C GLY A 114 22.63 -5.05 1.05
N HIS A 115 22.85 -6.35 1.22
CA HIS A 115 22.85 -7.32 0.11
C HIS A 115 21.54 -7.36 -0.67
N LEU A 116 20.38 -7.17 -0.01
CA LEU A 116 19.07 -7.19 -0.66
C LEU A 116 18.93 -6.06 -1.67
N PHE A 117 19.49 -4.87 -1.40
CA PHE A 117 19.48 -3.76 -2.32
C PHE A 117 20.21 -4.09 -3.63
N ARG A 118 21.39 -4.69 -3.51
CA ARG A 118 22.16 -5.14 -4.68
C ARG A 118 21.38 -6.17 -5.50
N VAL A 119 20.86 -7.21 -4.84
CA VAL A 119 20.08 -8.27 -5.52
C VAL A 119 18.87 -7.69 -6.22
N ALA A 120 18.16 -6.76 -5.59
CA ALA A 120 17.02 -6.10 -6.20
C ALA A 120 17.40 -5.30 -7.46
N ALA A 121 18.46 -4.49 -7.38
CA ALA A 121 18.95 -3.68 -8.50
C ALA A 121 19.41 -4.55 -9.69
N GLU A 122 20.17 -5.59 -9.42
CA GLU A 122 20.68 -6.52 -10.45
C GLU A 122 19.55 -7.35 -11.08
N THR A 123 18.56 -7.78 -10.28
CA THR A 123 17.38 -8.49 -10.78
C THR A 123 16.52 -7.58 -11.66
N TRP A 124 16.29 -6.34 -11.22
CA TRP A 124 15.57 -5.34 -11.98
C TRP A 124 16.27 -5.08 -13.33
N GLN A 125 17.58 -4.85 -13.32
CA GLN A 125 18.37 -4.64 -14.52
C GLN A 125 18.21 -5.80 -15.51
N THR A 126 18.42 -7.02 -15.03
CA THR A 126 18.36 -8.24 -15.87
C THR A 126 16.99 -8.39 -16.50
N THR A 127 15.93 -8.24 -15.70
CA THR A 127 14.54 -8.35 -16.15
C THR A 127 14.22 -7.31 -17.22
N LEU A 128 14.64 -6.07 -17.00
CA LEU A 128 14.32 -4.97 -17.91
C LEU A 128 15.09 -5.07 -19.23
N LEU A 129 16.38 -5.41 -19.18
CA LEU A 129 17.20 -5.66 -20.38
C LEU A 129 16.64 -6.82 -21.23
N GLU A 130 16.12 -7.86 -20.56
CA GLU A 130 15.51 -8.97 -21.29
C GLU A 130 14.20 -8.57 -21.97
N ARG A 131 13.34 -7.79 -21.32
CA ARG A 131 12.13 -7.22 -21.93
C ARG A 131 12.46 -6.34 -23.14
N LEU A 132 13.44 -5.43 -22.98
CA LEU A 132 13.91 -4.58 -24.08
C LEU A 132 14.43 -5.39 -25.26
N ARG A 133 15.24 -6.44 -25.00
CA ARG A 133 15.75 -7.33 -26.04
C ARG A 133 14.65 -8.05 -26.82
N ARG A 134 13.53 -8.37 -26.14
CA ARG A 134 12.34 -8.98 -26.76
C ARG A 134 11.42 -7.98 -27.45
N GLY A 135 11.71 -6.68 -27.36
CA GLY A 135 10.83 -5.63 -27.87
C GLY A 135 9.50 -5.55 -27.11
N GLU A 136 9.46 -6.00 -25.87
CA GLU A 136 8.26 -5.94 -25.03
C GLU A 136 8.05 -4.51 -24.51
N PRO A 137 6.80 -4.01 -24.50
CA PRO A 137 6.52 -2.70 -23.93
C PRO A 137 6.81 -2.69 -22.44
N LEU A 138 7.36 -1.58 -21.93
CA LEU A 138 7.62 -1.38 -20.51
C LEU A 138 6.38 -0.91 -19.73
N SER A 139 5.21 -0.92 -20.37
CA SER A 139 3.95 -0.59 -19.70
C SER A 139 3.59 -1.60 -18.61
N LEU A 140 2.86 -1.12 -17.62
CA LEU A 140 2.33 -1.92 -16.52
C LEU A 140 0.80 -1.99 -16.63
N GLN A 141 0.23 -3.10 -16.20
CA GLN A 141 -1.22 -3.28 -16.12
C GLN A 141 -1.65 -3.09 -14.68
N ALA A 142 -2.32 -1.97 -14.38
CA ALA A 142 -2.84 -1.72 -13.04
C ALA A 142 -4.34 -2.03 -12.99
N GLU A 143 -4.74 -2.79 -11.99
CA GLU A 143 -6.14 -3.04 -11.67
C GLU A 143 -6.63 -2.00 -10.67
N LEU A 144 -7.64 -1.24 -11.06
CA LEU A 144 -8.36 -0.31 -10.21
C LEU A 144 -9.71 -0.90 -9.84
N GLY A 145 -9.98 -1.05 -8.56
CA GLY A 145 -11.27 -1.48 -8.05
C GLY A 145 -11.99 -0.37 -7.30
N ALA A 146 -13.30 -0.44 -7.26
CA ALA A 146 -14.13 0.41 -6.43
C ALA A 146 -15.18 -0.45 -5.73
N ILE A 147 -15.24 -0.33 -4.41
CA ILE A 147 -16.19 -1.03 -3.55
C ILE A 147 -16.99 0.02 -2.79
N ARG A 148 -18.26 0.16 -3.12
CA ARG A 148 -19.17 1.03 -2.39
C ARG A 148 -19.92 0.24 -1.33
N MET A 149 -19.82 0.70 -0.08
CA MET A 149 -20.52 0.15 1.08
C MET A 149 -21.29 1.28 1.74
N GLY A 150 -22.58 1.40 1.40
CA GLY A 150 -23.41 2.51 1.89
C GLY A 150 -22.79 3.86 1.54
N PRO A 151 -22.46 4.70 2.55
CA PRO A 151 -21.90 6.03 2.35
C PRO A 151 -20.38 6.02 2.06
N PHE A 152 -19.70 4.88 2.08
CA PHE A 152 -18.25 4.79 1.92
C PHE A 152 -17.86 4.25 0.55
N LEU A 153 -16.76 4.76 0.02
CA LEU A 153 -16.13 4.24 -1.19
C LEU A 153 -14.70 3.82 -0.89
N LEU A 154 -14.41 2.53 -1.08
CA LEU A 154 -13.05 2.03 -1.10
C LEU A 154 -12.55 1.98 -2.54
N LEU A 155 -11.44 2.64 -2.82
CA LEU A 155 -10.71 2.51 -4.08
C LEU A 155 -9.52 1.60 -3.85
N THR A 156 -9.45 0.51 -4.61
CA THR A 156 -8.37 -0.47 -4.52
C THR A 156 -7.46 -0.38 -5.73
N VAL A 157 -6.19 -0.64 -5.53
CA VAL A 157 -5.19 -0.71 -6.60
C VAL A 157 -4.14 -1.76 -6.28
N ASN A 158 -3.72 -2.52 -7.29
CA ASN A 158 -2.66 -3.52 -7.18
C ASN A 158 -1.25 -2.91 -7.28
N ALA A 159 -1.05 -1.74 -6.71
CA ALA A 159 0.20 -1.00 -6.70
C ALA A 159 0.37 -0.23 -5.39
N GLU A 160 1.60 0.15 -5.06
CA GLU A 160 1.88 1.14 -4.04
C GLU A 160 1.68 2.54 -4.62
N ILE A 161 0.68 3.27 -4.12
CA ILE A 161 0.40 4.64 -4.57
C ILE A 161 0.86 5.68 -3.56
N PHE A 162 1.25 6.85 -4.05
CA PHE A 162 1.60 7.99 -3.22
C PHE A 162 0.36 8.62 -2.55
N SER A 163 0.51 9.15 -1.35
CA SER A 163 -0.56 9.79 -0.57
C SER A 163 -1.32 10.88 -1.34
N ARG A 164 -0.69 11.54 -2.29
CA ARG A 164 -1.31 12.54 -3.17
C ARG A 164 -2.49 11.95 -3.97
N PHE A 165 -2.42 10.69 -4.38
CA PHE A 165 -3.52 10.06 -5.13
C PHE A 165 -4.78 9.91 -4.30
N THR A 166 -4.66 9.60 -3.01
CA THR A 166 -5.81 9.59 -2.09
C THR A 166 -6.47 10.96 -1.99
N ALA A 167 -5.67 12.03 -1.85
CA ALA A 167 -6.19 13.39 -1.80
C ALA A 167 -6.92 13.75 -3.09
N LEU A 168 -6.35 13.46 -4.25
CA LEU A 168 -6.97 13.71 -5.55
C LEU A 168 -8.29 12.93 -5.74
N ALA A 169 -8.32 11.66 -5.35
CA ALA A 169 -9.50 10.82 -5.46
C ALA A 169 -10.67 11.32 -4.60
N GLY A 170 -10.37 11.98 -3.48
CA GLY A 170 -11.38 12.55 -2.57
C GLY A 170 -11.90 13.93 -2.96
N THR A 171 -11.22 14.67 -3.86
CA THR A 171 -11.49 16.09 -4.11
C THR A 171 -12.91 16.35 -4.61
N ASP A 172 -13.40 15.56 -5.55
CA ASP A 172 -14.72 15.73 -6.16
C ASP A 172 -15.66 14.53 -5.88
N ALA A 173 -15.31 13.71 -4.92
CA ALA A 173 -16.11 12.53 -4.61
C ALA A 173 -17.38 12.92 -3.84
N PRO A 174 -18.55 12.32 -4.19
CA PRO A 174 -19.82 12.58 -3.51
C PRO A 174 -19.92 11.95 -2.11
N CYS A 175 -18.90 11.20 -1.69
CA CYS A 175 -18.85 10.49 -0.42
C CYS A 175 -17.40 10.34 0.04
N PRO A 176 -17.17 10.02 1.33
CA PRO A 176 -15.83 9.71 1.82
C PRO A 176 -15.15 8.59 1.03
N VAL A 177 -13.93 8.86 0.57
CA VAL A 177 -13.11 7.92 -0.22
C VAL A 177 -11.92 7.46 0.60
N TYR A 178 -11.73 6.16 0.65
CA TYR A 178 -10.57 5.52 1.25
C TYR A 178 -9.84 4.71 0.20
N THR A 179 -8.52 4.77 0.19
CA THR A 179 -7.70 4.00 -0.75
C THR A 179 -7.10 2.78 -0.06
N VAL A 180 -7.02 1.69 -0.81
CA VAL A 180 -6.35 0.44 -0.40
C VAL A 180 -5.32 0.09 -1.48
N SER A 181 -4.05 0.20 -1.13
CA SER A 181 -2.92 -0.17 -1.98
C SER A 181 -2.63 -1.67 -1.89
N CYS A 182 -1.88 -2.19 -2.85
CA CYS A 182 -1.45 -3.59 -2.94
C CYS A 182 -2.61 -4.59 -2.90
N ALA A 183 -3.80 -4.18 -3.34
CA ALA A 183 -4.97 -5.03 -3.40
C ALA A 183 -4.93 -5.91 -4.66
N ASN A 184 -5.21 -7.21 -4.51
CA ASN A 184 -5.18 -8.22 -5.58
C ASN A 184 -3.80 -8.42 -6.24
N GLY A 185 -2.74 -8.11 -5.54
CA GLY A 185 -1.38 -8.25 -6.03
C GLY A 185 -0.58 -6.94 -6.05
N MET A 186 0.52 -6.95 -6.75
CA MET A 186 1.41 -5.81 -6.90
C MET A 186 2.02 -5.81 -8.29
N VAL A 187 2.02 -4.67 -8.99
CA VAL A 187 2.65 -4.44 -10.30
C VAL A 187 3.97 -3.72 -10.15
#